data_ee34de79b3462cebeb7cdb750fcd953e
#
_entry.id   ee34de79b3462cebeb7cdb750fcd953e
#
_cell.length_a   1.000
_cell.length_b   1.000
_cell.length_c   1.000
_cell.angle_alpha   90.00
_cell.angle_beta   90.00
_cell.angle_gamma   90.00
#
_symmetry.space_group_name_H-M   'P 1'
#
loop_
_entity.id
_entity.type
_entity.pdbx_description
1 polymer ?
#
loop_
_entity_poly.entity_id
_entity_poly.type
_entity_poly.pdbx_seq_one_letter_code
_entity_poly.pdbx_strand_id
1 'polypeptide(L)'
;MLREEDITIQIKSQGYECKTYTANIEGTEAVLLFESRQRTADMRCPVCGGTVHIYDSGSMNLRDMPIWVGCKQELCFITHRYRCTKCRTCFTEEVPFKYPGTRITRRAAGWVRELLRGRLSIKAVQEITGIHWDTVHHIHEEMMEEALESRAEELRKAKYKPTRLTVDEFAIHKGHTYATCVMDLDTGEVIWAGKGRSKEDFKHFFEDMPEGYLSKVCAVAMDMNASYNILFTEKLPKAVIVYDRYHMQAQYGKDVLGAVRLQEARKHQSEAKSILEKAESLDDPEQKRLLKAEAKEESSAIPN
;
A
#
# COMPACT_ATOMS: atom_id res chain seq x y z
N MET A 1 -32.31 18.14 7.56
CA MET A 1 -32.67 17.71 6.19
C MET A 1 -32.15 18.80 5.26
N LEU A 2 -31.07 18.52 4.52
CA LEU A 2 -30.53 19.45 3.50
C LEU A 2 -31.61 19.64 2.42
N ARG A 3 -31.92 20.86 2.07
CA ARG A 3 -32.88 21.13 1.01
C ARG A 3 -32.20 20.94 -0.35
N GLU A 4 -33.00 20.63 -1.37
CA GLU A 4 -32.56 20.59 -2.78
C GLU A 4 -31.76 21.85 -3.19
N GLU A 5 -32.10 22.98 -2.59
CA GLU A 5 -31.48 24.29 -2.77
C GLU A 5 -30.01 24.31 -2.29
N ASP A 6 -29.65 23.59 -1.22
CA ASP A 6 -28.29 23.65 -0.61
C ASP A 6 -27.22 22.98 -1.48
N ILE A 7 -27.60 21.94 -2.25
CA ILE A 7 -26.68 21.23 -3.15
C ILE A 7 -26.60 21.98 -4.49
N THR A 8 -27.75 22.49 -4.97
CA THR A 8 -27.80 23.24 -6.22
C THR A 8 -27.11 24.59 -6.13
N ILE A 9 -27.05 25.24 -4.96
CA ILE A 9 -26.37 26.53 -4.76
C ILE A 9 -24.89 26.45 -5.05
N GLN A 10 -24.18 25.44 -4.54
CA GLN A 10 -22.72 25.26 -4.80
C GLN A 10 -22.40 25.05 -6.28
N ILE A 11 -23.23 24.32 -6.99
CA ILE A 11 -23.02 24.01 -8.42
C ILE A 11 -23.48 25.18 -9.31
N LYS A 12 -24.57 25.87 -8.96
CA LYS A 12 -24.99 27.11 -9.62
C LYS A 12 -23.91 28.19 -9.56
N SER A 13 -23.17 28.31 -8.44
CA SER A 13 -22.09 29.29 -8.30
C SER A 13 -20.91 29.04 -9.23
N GLN A 14 -20.78 27.81 -9.79
CA GLN A 14 -19.73 27.44 -10.72
C GLN A 14 -20.17 27.42 -12.20
N GLY A 15 -21.30 28.06 -12.53
CA GLY A 15 -21.74 28.20 -13.90
C GLY A 15 -22.61 27.06 -14.45
N TYR A 16 -23.17 26.21 -13.59
CA TYR A 16 -24.09 25.14 -13.97
C TYR A 16 -25.50 25.37 -13.42
N GLU A 17 -26.49 24.88 -14.12
CA GLU A 17 -27.90 24.92 -13.73
C GLU A 17 -28.45 23.50 -13.60
N CYS A 18 -29.10 23.21 -12.47
CA CYS A 18 -29.81 21.96 -12.28
C CYS A 18 -31.12 22.01 -13.12
N LYS A 19 -31.26 21.04 -14.02
CA LYS A 19 -32.45 20.92 -14.90
C LYS A 19 -33.50 19.98 -14.31
N THR A 20 -33.05 18.86 -13.76
CA THR A 20 -33.92 17.86 -13.17
C THR A 20 -33.28 17.20 -11.98
N TYR A 21 -34.12 16.78 -11.05
CA TYR A 21 -33.74 15.92 -9.92
C TYR A 21 -34.65 14.69 -9.96
N THR A 22 -34.06 13.51 -9.83
CA THR A 22 -34.81 12.27 -9.70
C THR A 22 -34.24 11.48 -8.53
N ALA A 23 -35.11 10.89 -7.71
CA ALA A 23 -34.75 9.94 -6.69
C ALA A 23 -35.67 8.72 -6.81
N ASN A 24 -35.15 7.52 -6.45
CA ASN A 24 -36.01 6.35 -6.35
C ASN A 24 -36.92 6.45 -5.11
N ILE A 25 -37.99 5.66 -5.09
CA ILE A 25 -38.99 5.67 -4.00
C ILE A 25 -38.38 5.28 -2.66
N GLU A 26 -37.38 4.41 -2.68
CA GLU A 26 -36.69 3.94 -1.46
C GLU A 26 -35.67 4.96 -0.91
N GLY A 27 -35.37 6.02 -1.66
CA GLY A 27 -34.40 7.04 -1.27
C GLY A 27 -32.95 6.56 -1.26
N THR A 28 -32.65 5.43 -1.92
CA THR A 28 -31.30 4.84 -1.98
C THR A 28 -30.47 5.37 -3.14
N GLU A 29 -31.11 6.00 -4.13
CA GLU A 29 -30.44 6.56 -5.30
C GLU A 29 -31.01 7.93 -5.64
N ALA A 30 -30.14 8.88 -5.95
CA ALA A 30 -30.50 10.22 -6.43
C ALA A 30 -29.64 10.62 -7.62
N VAL A 31 -30.27 11.15 -8.66
CA VAL A 31 -29.61 11.67 -9.87
C VAL A 31 -29.98 13.10 -10.08
N LEU A 32 -29.03 14.00 -10.22
CA LEU A 32 -29.22 15.41 -10.54
C LEU A 32 -28.60 15.70 -11.90
N LEU A 33 -29.39 16.24 -12.81
CA LEU A 33 -28.94 16.63 -14.14
C LEU A 33 -28.61 18.13 -14.17
N PHE A 34 -27.36 18.42 -14.58
CA PHE A 34 -26.83 19.77 -14.72
C PHE A 34 -26.45 20.09 -16.16
N GLU A 35 -26.64 21.34 -16.53
CA GLU A 35 -26.20 21.90 -17.81
C GLU A 35 -25.35 23.15 -17.56
N SER A 36 -24.29 23.32 -18.35
CA SER A 36 -23.46 24.52 -18.30
C SER A 36 -24.27 25.74 -18.76
N ARG A 37 -24.13 26.85 -18.03
CA ARG A 37 -24.62 28.16 -18.41
C ARG A 37 -23.69 28.92 -19.33
N GLN A 38 -22.47 28.41 -19.54
CA GLN A 38 -21.50 29.07 -20.39
C GLN A 38 -21.96 29.05 -21.84
N ARG A 39 -22.02 30.23 -22.43
CA ARG A 39 -22.42 30.36 -23.85
C ARG A 39 -21.26 29.92 -24.73
N THR A 40 -21.56 29.23 -25.83
CA THR A 40 -20.55 28.84 -26.84
C THR A 40 -19.76 30.03 -27.35
N ALA A 41 -20.38 31.22 -27.44
CA ALA A 41 -19.74 32.47 -27.85
C ALA A 41 -18.58 32.92 -26.94
N ASP A 42 -18.63 32.54 -25.66
CA ASP A 42 -17.63 32.91 -24.65
C ASP A 42 -16.45 31.93 -24.61
N MET A 43 -16.61 30.74 -25.23
CA MET A 43 -15.57 29.73 -25.28
C MET A 43 -14.50 30.10 -26.32
N ARG A 44 -13.25 29.81 -25.97
CA ARG A 44 -12.09 30.02 -26.84
C ARG A 44 -11.26 28.76 -26.93
N CYS A 45 -10.63 28.57 -28.08
CA CYS A 45 -9.71 27.46 -28.29
C CYS A 45 -8.50 27.55 -27.35
N PRO A 46 -8.17 26.51 -26.55
CA PRO A 46 -7.05 26.54 -25.64
C PRO A 46 -5.68 26.59 -26.34
N VAL A 47 -5.64 26.25 -27.65
CA VAL A 47 -4.39 26.21 -28.43
C VAL A 47 -4.11 27.54 -29.12
N CYS A 48 -5.13 28.17 -29.75
CA CYS A 48 -4.91 29.36 -30.60
C CYS A 48 -5.81 30.55 -30.25
N GLY A 49 -6.64 30.48 -29.21
CA GLY A 49 -7.56 31.55 -28.81
C GLY A 49 -8.70 31.80 -29.79
N GLY A 50 -8.81 31.05 -30.89
CA GLY A 50 -9.83 31.22 -31.93
C GLY A 50 -11.23 30.86 -31.45
N THR A 51 -12.25 31.28 -32.22
CA THR A 51 -13.67 30.93 -31.96
C THR A 51 -13.89 29.42 -32.15
N VAL A 52 -14.91 28.93 -31.44
CA VAL A 52 -15.23 27.49 -31.45
C VAL A 52 -16.75 27.31 -31.71
N HIS A 53 -17.11 26.12 -32.18
CA HIS A 53 -18.51 25.69 -32.27
C HIS A 53 -18.68 24.33 -31.61
N ILE A 54 -19.88 24.02 -31.16
CA ILE A 54 -20.20 22.70 -30.61
C ILE A 54 -20.08 21.70 -31.76
N TYR A 55 -19.21 20.71 -31.58
CA TYR A 55 -19.00 19.62 -32.53
C TYR A 55 -19.88 18.42 -32.16
N ASP A 56 -20.01 18.15 -30.85
CA ASP A 56 -20.77 17.04 -30.32
C ASP A 56 -21.19 17.36 -28.88
N SER A 57 -22.17 16.65 -28.36
CA SER A 57 -22.62 16.75 -26.96
C SER A 57 -22.86 15.39 -26.38
N GLY A 58 -22.44 15.20 -25.14
CA GLY A 58 -22.56 13.96 -24.40
C GLY A 58 -22.99 14.19 -22.96
N SER A 59 -23.07 13.14 -22.20
CA SER A 59 -23.31 13.21 -20.76
C SER A 59 -22.14 12.61 -20.01
N MET A 60 -21.84 13.19 -18.85
CA MET A 60 -20.84 12.70 -17.92
C MET A 60 -21.48 12.51 -16.55
N ASN A 61 -21.42 11.29 -16.03
CA ASN A 61 -21.88 10.99 -14.69
C ASN A 61 -20.70 11.02 -13.72
N LEU A 62 -20.86 11.76 -12.64
CA LEU A 62 -19.91 11.83 -11.53
C LEU A 62 -20.58 11.35 -10.26
N ARG A 63 -19.97 10.40 -9.58
CA ARG A 63 -20.37 10.01 -8.23
C ARG A 63 -20.04 11.16 -7.27
N ASP A 64 -21.00 11.50 -6.41
CA ASP A 64 -20.84 12.54 -5.40
C ASP A 64 -21.02 12.00 -3.98
N MET A 65 -20.84 12.85 -2.98
CA MET A 65 -21.20 12.53 -1.60
C MET A 65 -22.70 12.25 -1.50
N PRO A 66 -23.14 11.31 -0.66
CA PRO A 66 -24.55 11.07 -0.43
C PRO A 66 -25.22 12.30 0.18
N ILE A 67 -26.44 12.58 -0.23
CA ILE A 67 -27.29 13.64 0.37
C ILE A 67 -27.71 13.22 1.78
N TRP A 68 -27.93 11.91 1.98
CA TRP A 68 -28.23 11.30 3.27
C TRP A 68 -27.58 9.91 3.35
N VAL A 69 -27.51 9.37 4.53
CA VAL A 69 -26.89 8.05 4.78
C VAL A 69 -27.62 6.97 3.97
N GLY A 70 -26.83 6.16 3.24
CA GLY A 70 -27.35 5.08 2.40
C GLY A 70 -27.79 5.49 0.99
N CYS A 71 -27.78 6.80 0.65
CA CYS A 71 -28.10 7.26 -0.69
C CYS A 71 -26.88 7.27 -1.60
N LYS A 72 -26.99 6.66 -2.78
CA LYS A 72 -26.01 6.81 -3.87
C LYS A 72 -26.38 8.02 -4.71
N GLN A 73 -25.55 9.05 -4.69
CA GLN A 73 -25.78 10.27 -5.45
C GLN A 73 -24.92 10.31 -6.69
N GLU A 74 -25.53 10.56 -7.84
CA GLU A 74 -24.86 10.83 -9.10
C GLU A 74 -25.24 12.21 -9.63
N LEU A 75 -24.25 12.92 -10.11
CA LEU A 75 -24.42 14.19 -10.82
C LEU A 75 -24.16 13.92 -12.30
N CYS A 76 -25.20 14.10 -13.11
CA CYS A 76 -25.11 13.99 -14.56
C CYS A 76 -24.88 15.37 -15.16
N PHE A 77 -23.82 15.55 -15.92
CA PHE A 77 -23.50 16.80 -16.61
C PHE A 77 -23.65 16.62 -18.10
N ILE A 78 -24.39 17.54 -18.74
CA ILE A 78 -24.36 17.68 -20.19
C ILE A 78 -23.05 18.42 -20.52
N THR A 79 -22.18 17.76 -21.24
CA THR A 79 -20.86 18.27 -21.64
C THR A 79 -20.79 18.43 -23.15
N HIS A 80 -20.15 19.51 -23.62
CA HIS A 80 -19.98 19.79 -25.01
C HIS A 80 -18.53 19.55 -25.46
N ARG A 81 -18.40 18.94 -26.63
CA ARG A 81 -17.14 18.84 -27.35
C ARG A 81 -17.10 19.94 -28.37
N TYR A 82 -16.09 20.78 -28.29
CA TYR A 82 -15.93 21.93 -29.18
C TYR A 82 -14.90 21.65 -30.26
N ARG A 83 -15.07 22.31 -31.43
CA ARG A 83 -14.09 22.33 -32.51
C ARG A 83 -13.73 23.75 -32.86
N CYS A 84 -12.43 24.05 -32.92
CA CYS A 84 -11.93 25.35 -33.30
C CYS A 84 -12.12 25.61 -34.80
N THR A 85 -12.62 26.82 -35.14
CA THR A 85 -12.80 27.24 -36.52
C THR A 85 -11.48 27.53 -37.23
N LYS A 86 -10.41 27.91 -36.48
CA LYS A 86 -9.10 28.31 -37.02
C LYS A 86 -8.12 27.11 -37.12
N CYS A 87 -7.81 26.45 -36.00
CA CYS A 87 -6.82 25.37 -35.98
C CYS A 87 -7.43 23.95 -36.02
N ARG A 88 -8.78 23.86 -36.05
CA ARG A 88 -9.55 22.61 -36.07
C ARG A 88 -9.33 21.66 -34.91
N THR A 89 -8.60 22.08 -33.87
CA THR A 89 -8.43 21.30 -32.64
C THR A 89 -9.79 21.04 -32.00
N CYS A 90 -10.02 19.79 -31.59
CA CYS A 90 -11.19 19.39 -30.82
C CYS A 90 -10.83 19.26 -29.33
N PHE A 91 -11.68 19.75 -28.46
CA PHE A 91 -11.54 19.60 -27.01
C PHE A 91 -12.91 19.51 -26.36
N THR A 92 -12.97 18.88 -25.19
CA THR A 92 -14.20 18.81 -24.37
C THR A 92 -14.10 19.84 -23.26
N GLU A 93 -15.21 20.46 -22.90
CA GLU A 93 -15.24 21.37 -21.77
C GLU A 93 -14.87 20.63 -20.47
N GLU A 94 -14.16 21.34 -19.61
CA GLU A 94 -13.79 20.82 -18.29
C GLU A 94 -14.93 21.04 -17.30
N VAL A 95 -15.19 20.02 -16.49
CA VAL A 95 -16.10 20.10 -15.36
C VAL A 95 -15.28 20.44 -14.10
N PRO A 96 -15.35 21.69 -13.58
CA PRO A 96 -14.39 22.20 -12.58
C PRO A 96 -14.38 21.41 -11.27
N PHE A 97 -15.48 20.79 -10.90
CA PHE A 97 -15.62 20.00 -9.67
C PHE A 97 -15.35 18.50 -9.85
N LYS A 98 -15.00 18.07 -11.05
CA LYS A 98 -14.51 16.71 -11.28
C LYS A 98 -13.15 16.52 -10.63
N TYR A 99 -12.96 15.42 -9.92
CA TYR A 99 -11.64 15.03 -9.45
C TYR A 99 -10.81 14.48 -10.61
N PRO A 100 -9.58 14.95 -10.82
CA PRO A 100 -8.77 14.57 -11.97
C PRO A 100 -8.64 13.05 -12.13
N GLY A 101 -8.60 12.55 -13.36
CA GLY A 101 -8.41 11.13 -13.65
C GLY A 101 -9.57 10.20 -13.26
N THR A 102 -10.61 10.68 -12.61
CA THR A 102 -11.66 9.86 -12.02
C THR A 102 -13.07 10.22 -12.51
N ARG A 103 -14.08 9.48 -12.03
CA ARG A 103 -15.52 9.79 -12.23
C ARG A 103 -16.20 10.13 -10.91
N ILE A 104 -15.54 10.87 -10.05
CA ILE A 104 -16.10 11.40 -8.81
C ILE A 104 -15.93 12.92 -8.74
N THR A 105 -16.70 13.56 -7.86
CA THR A 105 -16.50 14.97 -7.58
C THR A 105 -15.32 15.21 -6.63
N ARG A 106 -14.74 16.43 -6.66
CA ARG A 106 -13.72 16.85 -5.68
C ARG A 106 -14.22 16.74 -4.24
N ARG A 107 -15.52 16.97 -4.04
CA ARG A 107 -16.17 16.85 -2.73
C ARG A 107 -16.22 15.40 -2.26
N ALA A 108 -16.57 14.46 -3.14
CA ALA A 108 -16.52 13.03 -2.84
C ALA A 108 -15.09 12.56 -2.56
N ALA A 109 -14.09 13.05 -3.32
CA ALA A 109 -12.69 12.77 -3.04
C ALA A 109 -12.25 13.31 -1.66
N GLY A 110 -12.69 14.51 -1.28
CA GLY A 110 -12.46 15.06 0.05
C GLY A 110 -13.05 14.18 1.15
N TRP A 111 -14.27 13.67 0.97
CA TRP A 111 -14.87 12.74 1.90
C TRP A 111 -14.09 11.42 2.02
N VAL A 112 -13.66 10.84 0.90
CA VAL A 112 -12.77 9.66 0.91
C VAL A 112 -11.49 9.94 1.71
N ARG A 113 -10.86 11.10 1.50
CA ARG A 113 -9.66 11.52 2.24
C ARG A 113 -9.90 11.57 3.75
N GLU A 114 -11.03 12.11 4.20
CA GLU A 114 -11.37 12.16 5.63
C GLU A 114 -11.57 10.76 6.24
N LEU A 115 -12.24 9.85 5.52
CA LEU A 115 -12.40 8.47 5.95
C LEU A 115 -11.06 7.73 6.07
N LEU A 116 -10.15 7.93 5.10
CA LEU A 116 -8.80 7.37 5.12
C LEU A 116 -7.94 7.96 6.26
N ARG A 117 -8.05 9.27 6.55
CA ARG A 117 -7.42 9.91 7.72
C ARG A 117 -7.91 9.32 9.04
N GLY A 118 -9.19 8.92 9.08
CA GLY A 118 -9.79 8.17 10.19
C GLY A 118 -9.29 6.72 10.31
N ARG A 119 -8.26 6.32 9.55
CA ARG A 119 -7.64 4.99 9.54
C ARG A 119 -8.57 3.86 9.09
N LEU A 120 -9.59 4.14 8.30
CA LEU A 120 -10.39 3.12 7.66
C LEU A 120 -9.61 2.46 6.53
N SER A 121 -9.78 1.15 6.36
CA SER A 121 -9.17 0.45 5.22
C SER A 121 -9.81 0.88 3.91
N ILE A 122 -9.09 0.77 2.78
CA ILE A 122 -9.60 1.06 1.43
C ILE A 122 -10.90 0.30 1.16
N LYS A 123 -10.97 -0.98 1.60
CA LYS A 123 -12.19 -1.80 1.48
C LYS A 123 -13.35 -1.22 2.26
N ALA A 124 -13.15 -0.81 3.51
CA ALA A 124 -14.20 -0.19 4.32
C ALA A 124 -14.69 1.13 3.71
N VAL A 125 -13.76 1.96 3.18
CA VAL A 125 -14.11 3.20 2.48
C VAL A 125 -14.92 2.92 1.22
N GLN A 126 -14.55 1.91 0.42
CA GLN A 126 -15.33 1.45 -0.73
C GLN A 126 -16.76 1.04 -0.32
N GLU A 127 -16.89 0.24 0.73
CA GLU A 127 -18.20 -0.23 1.23
C GLU A 127 -19.09 0.93 1.72
N ILE A 128 -18.52 1.91 2.41
CA ILE A 128 -19.22 3.09 2.91
C ILE A 128 -19.64 4.04 1.78
N THR A 129 -18.72 4.30 0.85
CA THR A 129 -18.91 5.34 -0.17
C THR A 129 -19.54 4.82 -1.47
N GLY A 130 -19.42 3.52 -1.74
CA GLY A 130 -19.75 2.90 -3.02
C GLY A 130 -18.83 3.34 -4.17
N ILE A 131 -17.72 4.02 -3.88
CA ILE A 131 -16.71 4.42 -4.87
C ILE A 131 -15.80 3.21 -5.12
N HIS A 132 -15.44 2.98 -6.40
CA HIS A 132 -14.63 1.83 -6.79
C HIS A 132 -13.28 1.79 -6.07
N TRP A 133 -12.83 0.58 -5.75
CA TRP A 133 -11.59 0.36 -5.01
C TRP A 133 -10.38 1.07 -5.62
N ASP A 134 -10.20 0.99 -6.94
CA ASP A 134 -9.07 1.65 -7.63
C ASP A 134 -9.08 3.17 -7.44
N THR A 135 -10.26 3.78 -7.41
CA THR A 135 -10.37 5.24 -7.18
C THR A 135 -10.00 5.59 -5.75
N VAL A 136 -10.46 4.80 -4.77
CA VAL A 136 -10.10 5.01 -3.35
C VAL A 136 -8.60 4.78 -3.15
N HIS A 137 -8.04 3.74 -3.78
CA HIS A 137 -6.61 3.44 -3.75
C HIS A 137 -5.77 4.57 -4.35
N HIS A 138 -6.14 5.08 -5.51
CA HIS A 138 -5.47 6.20 -6.15
C HIS A 138 -5.44 7.46 -5.26
N ILE A 139 -6.57 7.80 -4.63
CA ILE A 139 -6.64 8.91 -3.66
C ILE A 139 -5.72 8.65 -2.45
N HIS A 140 -5.64 7.40 -1.99
CA HIS A 140 -4.76 7.02 -0.90
C HIS A 140 -3.28 7.16 -1.27
N GLU A 141 -2.90 6.74 -2.49
CA GLU A 141 -1.54 6.91 -3.02
C GLU A 141 -1.16 8.39 -3.07
N GLU A 142 -2.02 9.26 -3.64
CA GLU A 142 -1.79 10.71 -3.67
C GLU A 142 -1.62 11.29 -2.26
N MET A 143 -2.44 10.86 -1.29
CA MET A 143 -2.30 11.30 0.11
C MET A 143 -0.98 10.87 0.73
N MET A 144 -0.49 9.68 0.40
CA MET A 144 0.81 9.21 0.89
C MET A 144 1.96 9.98 0.24
N GLU A 145 1.90 10.25 -1.06
CA GLU A 145 2.89 11.06 -1.77
C GLU A 145 2.97 12.48 -1.20
N GLU A 146 1.81 13.15 -1.02
CA GLU A 146 1.74 14.47 -0.39
C GLU A 146 2.35 14.48 1.03
N ALA A 147 2.07 13.45 1.84
CA ALA A 147 2.61 13.33 3.18
C ALA A 147 4.12 13.11 3.18
N LEU A 148 4.64 12.27 2.28
CA LEU A 148 6.07 12.01 2.13
C LEU A 148 6.82 13.26 1.65
N GLU A 149 6.29 13.99 0.68
CA GLU A 149 6.88 15.23 0.18
C GLU A 149 6.93 16.31 1.27
N SER A 150 5.81 16.50 1.98
CA SER A 150 5.73 17.44 3.10
C SER A 150 6.77 17.11 4.18
N ARG A 151 6.88 15.84 4.53
CA ARG A 151 7.83 15.38 5.55
C ARG A 151 9.28 15.52 5.11
N ALA A 152 9.57 15.17 3.87
CA ALA A 152 10.91 15.35 3.30
C ALA A 152 11.34 16.84 3.29
N GLU A 153 10.40 17.74 3.03
CA GLU A 153 10.66 19.18 3.08
C GLU A 153 10.93 19.68 4.51
N GLU A 154 10.16 19.20 5.51
CA GLU A 154 10.39 19.51 6.92
C GLU A 154 11.79 19.07 7.36
N LEU A 155 12.20 17.83 7.03
CA LEU A 155 13.51 17.30 7.38
C LEU A 155 14.65 18.10 6.71
N ARG A 156 14.47 18.49 5.43
CA ARG A 156 15.43 19.34 4.73
C ARG A 156 15.56 20.71 5.39
N LYS A 157 14.46 21.37 5.76
CA LYS A 157 14.46 22.67 6.46
C LYS A 157 15.12 22.57 7.83
N ALA A 158 14.88 21.48 8.55
CA ALA A 158 15.48 21.21 9.85
C ALA A 158 16.98 20.86 9.76
N LYS A 159 17.53 20.65 8.56
CA LYS A 159 18.90 20.12 8.33
C LYS A 159 19.15 18.85 9.13
N TYR A 160 18.13 18.02 9.21
CA TYR A 160 18.15 16.80 10.00
C TYR A 160 19.17 15.80 9.45
N LYS A 161 19.82 15.06 10.35
CA LYS A 161 20.74 13.97 10.03
C LYS A 161 20.48 12.83 11.01
N PRO A 162 20.23 11.61 10.51
CA PRO A 162 19.95 10.46 11.35
C PRO A 162 21.17 10.11 12.21
N THR A 163 20.92 9.58 13.41
CA THR A 163 21.96 9.12 14.33
C THR A 163 21.95 7.61 14.51
N ARG A 164 20.81 6.96 14.41
CA ARG A 164 20.62 5.51 14.57
C ARG A 164 19.71 4.99 13.46
N LEU A 165 20.19 3.99 12.75
CA LEU A 165 19.44 3.38 11.66
C LEU A 165 18.97 1.98 12.03
N THR A 166 17.89 1.53 11.41
CA THR A 166 17.54 0.11 11.31
C THR A 166 17.37 -0.30 9.87
N VAL A 167 17.77 -1.52 9.56
CA VAL A 167 17.63 -2.14 8.24
C VAL A 167 16.88 -3.44 8.40
N ASP A 168 15.83 -3.60 7.61
CA ASP A 168 15.01 -4.81 7.61
C ASP A 168 14.59 -5.18 6.17
N GLU A 169 14.27 -6.46 5.96
CA GLU A 169 13.80 -7.01 4.71
C GLU A 169 12.33 -7.42 4.82
N PHE A 170 11.54 -7.09 3.83
CA PHE A 170 10.15 -7.56 3.75
C PHE A 170 9.81 -8.12 2.37
N ALA A 171 8.89 -9.10 2.35
CA ALA A 171 8.40 -9.68 1.11
C ALA A 171 7.37 -8.75 0.47
N ILE A 172 7.59 -8.36 -0.79
CA ILE A 172 6.64 -7.56 -1.57
C ILE A 172 5.50 -8.45 -2.11
N HIS A 173 5.85 -9.67 -2.55
CA HIS A 173 4.90 -10.64 -3.10
C HIS A 173 5.22 -12.06 -2.67
N LYS A 174 4.23 -12.97 -2.77
CA LYS A 174 4.46 -14.41 -2.67
C LYS A 174 5.44 -14.83 -3.78
N GLY A 175 6.55 -15.49 -3.42
CA GLY A 175 7.52 -16.01 -4.39
C GLY A 175 8.87 -15.28 -4.41
N HIS A 176 9.45 -14.98 -3.25
CA HIS A 176 10.84 -14.52 -3.09
C HIS A 176 11.19 -13.14 -3.68
N THR A 177 10.21 -12.28 -3.89
CA THR A 177 10.48 -10.87 -4.20
C THR A 177 10.54 -10.07 -2.91
N TYR A 178 11.72 -9.57 -2.57
CA TYR A 178 11.99 -8.82 -1.34
C TYR A 178 12.26 -7.35 -1.64
N ALA A 179 12.03 -6.51 -0.63
CA ALA A 179 12.56 -5.17 -0.57
C ALA A 179 13.32 -4.99 0.74
N THR A 180 14.32 -4.14 0.71
CA THR A 180 15.07 -3.71 1.87
C THR A 180 14.63 -2.30 2.25
N CYS A 181 14.40 -2.07 3.51
CA CYS A 181 13.99 -0.79 4.08
C CYS A 181 15.03 -0.31 5.08
N VAL A 182 15.38 0.98 5.00
CA VAL A 182 16.21 1.65 6.00
C VAL A 182 15.37 2.72 6.68
N MET A 183 15.30 2.64 8.00
CA MET A 183 14.54 3.58 8.83
C MET A 183 15.47 4.29 9.81
N ASP A 184 15.13 5.50 10.13
CA ASP A 184 15.71 6.24 11.24
C ASP A 184 15.00 5.85 12.54
N LEU A 185 15.73 5.30 13.50
CA LEU A 185 15.18 4.86 14.79
C LEU A 185 14.74 6.02 15.69
N ASP A 186 15.28 7.21 15.49
CA ASP A 186 14.94 8.36 16.33
C ASP A 186 13.61 9.00 15.93
N THR A 187 13.28 9.00 14.63
CA THR A 187 12.04 9.60 14.09
C THR A 187 10.99 8.57 13.71
N GLY A 188 11.38 7.31 13.48
CA GLY A 188 10.54 6.27 12.91
C GLY A 188 10.31 6.41 11.39
N GLU A 189 11.05 7.31 10.73
CA GLU A 189 10.90 7.59 9.32
C GLU A 189 11.64 6.57 8.46
N VAL A 190 11.00 6.12 7.39
CA VAL A 190 11.67 5.38 6.32
C VAL A 190 12.48 6.37 5.50
N ILE A 191 13.80 6.24 5.53
CA ILE A 191 14.71 7.12 4.78
C ILE A 191 15.09 6.56 3.42
N TRP A 192 14.93 5.26 3.22
CA TRP A 192 15.16 4.59 1.94
C TRP A 192 14.43 3.25 1.87
N ALA A 193 13.98 2.90 0.67
CA ALA A 193 13.48 1.57 0.36
C ALA A 193 13.89 1.17 -1.06
N GLY A 194 14.42 -0.03 -1.24
CA GLY A 194 14.84 -0.56 -2.54
C GLY A 194 14.40 -2.00 -2.75
N LYS A 195 14.21 -2.39 -4.01
CA LYS A 195 13.93 -3.79 -4.37
C LYS A 195 15.19 -4.64 -4.23
N GLY A 196 15.01 -5.88 -3.79
CA GLY A 196 16.10 -6.83 -3.61
C GLY A 196 16.66 -6.86 -2.20
N ARG A 197 17.62 -7.75 -1.99
CA ARG A 197 18.32 -7.99 -0.73
C ARG A 197 19.79 -8.38 -0.93
N SER A 198 20.29 -8.26 -2.15
CA SER A 198 21.70 -8.54 -2.44
C SER A 198 22.59 -7.38 -2.02
N LYS A 199 23.89 -7.61 -1.99
CA LYS A 199 24.88 -6.55 -1.73
C LYS A 199 24.78 -5.44 -2.77
N GLU A 200 24.57 -5.81 -4.03
CA GLU A 200 24.44 -4.89 -5.17
C GLU A 200 23.18 -4.03 -5.03
N ASP A 201 22.04 -4.63 -4.69
CA ASP A 201 20.77 -3.91 -4.48
C ASP A 201 20.92 -2.89 -3.34
N PHE A 202 21.51 -3.30 -2.23
CA PHE A 202 21.63 -2.43 -1.05
C PHE A 202 22.69 -1.33 -1.21
N LYS A 203 23.63 -1.48 -2.13
CA LYS A 203 24.61 -0.43 -2.43
C LYS A 203 23.96 0.89 -2.86
N HIS A 204 22.83 0.82 -3.54
CA HIS A 204 22.05 1.98 -3.95
C HIS A 204 21.60 2.86 -2.78
N PHE A 205 21.40 2.32 -1.59
CA PHE A 205 21.14 3.13 -0.40
C PHE A 205 22.22 4.20 -0.18
N PHE A 206 23.50 3.83 -0.27
CA PHE A 206 24.59 4.77 -0.06
C PHE A 206 24.79 5.73 -1.24
N GLU A 207 24.40 5.31 -2.45
CA GLU A 207 24.50 6.13 -3.67
C GLU A 207 23.39 7.19 -3.74
N ASP A 208 22.19 6.85 -3.25
CA ASP A 208 21.02 7.73 -3.26
C ASP A 208 21.06 8.78 -2.13
N MET A 209 21.84 8.54 -1.08
CA MET A 209 21.90 9.47 0.06
C MET A 209 22.68 10.75 -0.28
N PRO A 210 22.16 11.92 0.11
CA PRO A 210 22.88 13.18 -0.05
C PRO A 210 24.24 13.15 0.68
N GLU A 211 25.22 13.86 0.12
CA GLU A 211 26.54 13.96 0.73
C GLU A 211 26.47 14.45 2.18
N GLY A 212 27.12 13.72 3.07
CA GLY A 212 27.17 14.03 4.49
C GLY A 212 25.85 13.82 5.25
N TYR A 213 24.78 13.29 4.64
CA TYR A 213 23.52 12.99 5.33
C TYR A 213 23.72 11.95 6.44
N LEU A 214 24.49 10.91 6.20
CA LEU A 214 24.78 9.84 7.14
C LEU A 214 25.93 10.14 8.11
N SER A 215 26.47 11.36 8.12
CA SER A 215 27.69 11.72 8.87
C SER A 215 27.56 11.62 10.39
N LYS A 216 26.35 11.62 10.93
CA LYS A 216 26.07 11.50 12.37
C LYS A 216 25.66 10.08 12.80
N VAL A 217 25.59 9.15 11.88
CA VAL A 217 25.19 7.76 12.19
C VAL A 217 26.25 7.11 13.09
N CYS A 218 25.83 6.72 14.28
CA CYS A 218 26.67 6.07 15.28
C CYS A 218 26.26 4.61 15.56
N ALA A 219 25.06 4.18 15.17
CA ALA A 219 24.62 2.78 15.32
C ALA A 219 23.67 2.37 14.18
N VAL A 220 23.75 1.08 13.82
CA VAL A 220 22.87 0.46 12.83
C VAL A 220 22.36 -0.86 13.40
N ALA A 221 21.05 -0.98 13.56
CA ALA A 221 20.39 -2.23 13.93
C ALA A 221 19.98 -2.99 12.65
N MET A 222 20.32 -4.27 12.55
CA MET A 222 19.99 -5.07 11.37
C MET A 222 20.00 -6.57 11.67
N ASP A 223 19.51 -7.37 10.73
CA ASP A 223 19.70 -8.80 10.68
C ASP A 223 21.20 -9.17 10.51
N MET A 224 21.55 -10.42 10.81
CA MET A 224 22.92 -10.97 10.64
C MET A 224 23.26 -11.22 9.15
N ASN A 225 22.88 -10.30 8.26
CA ASN A 225 23.19 -10.39 6.84
C ASN A 225 24.65 -9.96 6.57
N ALA A 226 25.46 -10.90 6.09
CA ALA A 226 26.88 -10.66 5.84
C ALA A 226 27.13 -9.54 4.81
N SER A 227 26.26 -9.41 3.81
CA SER A 227 26.36 -8.38 2.75
C SER A 227 26.21 -6.98 3.32
N TYR A 228 25.25 -6.78 4.22
CA TYR A 228 25.00 -5.48 4.87
C TYR A 228 26.12 -5.14 5.85
N ASN A 229 26.61 -6.14 6.61
CA ASN A 229 27.76 -5.96 7.48
C ASN A 229 28.97 -5.37 6.76
N ILE A 230 29.31 -5.94 5.60
CA ILE A 230 30.44 -5.49 4.80
C ILE A 230 30.21 -4.03 4.37
N LEU A 231 29.06 -3.71 3.81
CA LEU A 231 28.76 -2.36 3.31
C LEU A 231 28.76 -1.31 4.42
N PHE A 232 28.13 -1.59 5.56
CA PHE A 232 28.14 -0.65 6.69
C PHE A 232 29.53 -0.47 7.29
N THR A 233 30.33 -1.54 7.41
CA THR A 233 31.71 -1.45 7.89
C THR A 233 32.58 -0.61 6.94
N GLU A 234 32.40 -0.77 5.62
CA GLU A 234 33.13 -0.01 4.62
C GLU A 234 32.70 1.48 4.56
N LYS A 235 31.38 1.74 4.58
CA LYS A 235 30.81 3.08 4.34
C LYS A 235 30.64 3.91 5.60
N LEU A 236 30.39 3.27 6.76
CA LEU A 236 30.18 3.90 8.06
C LEU A 236 31.04 3.24 9.14
N PRO A 237 32.37 3.30 9.04
CA PRO A 237 33.31 2.56 9.92
C PRO A 237 33.23 2.95 11.40
N LYS A 238 32.59 4.09 11.72
CA LYS A 238 32.40 4.56 13.09
C LYS A 238 31.08 4.10 13.71
N ALA A 239 30.17 3.55 12.92
CA ALA A 239 28.88 3.08 13.39
C ALA A 239 29.00 1.69 14.05
N VAL A 240 28.37 1.52 15.20
CA VAL A 240 28.27 0.22 15.88
C VAL A 240 27.15 -0.58 15.21
N ILE A 241 27.46 -1.80 14.79
CA ILE A 241 26.45 -2.72 14.26
C ILE A 241 25.82 -3.47 15.43
N VAL A 242 24.50 -3.44 15.52
CA VAL A 242 23.69 -4.14 16.53
C VAL A 242 22.79 -5.13 15.80
N TYR A 243 22.88 -6.41 16.17
CA TYR A 243 22.03 -7.42 15.57
C TYR A 243 20.66 -7.49 16.24
N ASP A 244 19.61 -7.67 15.43
CA ASP A 244 18.27 -7.87 15.92
C ASP A 244 18.19 -9.13 16.79
N ARG A 245 17.67 -8.95 17.99
CA ARG A 245 17.51 -10.02 18.98
C ARG A 245 16.60 -11.15 18.47
N TYR A 246 15.54 -10.83 17.74
CA TYR A 246 14.61 -11.83 17.20
C TYR A 246 15.33 -12.74 16.21
N HIS A 247 16.06 -12.17 15.26
CA HIS A 247 16.84 -12.93 14.27
C HIS A 247 17.93 -13.76 14.91
N MET A 248 18.61 -13.25 15.94
CA MET A 248 19.57 -14.01 16.73
C MET A 248 18.93 -15.23 17.41
N GLN A 249 17.76 -15.05 18.04
CA GLN A 249 17.06 -16.15 18.70
C GLN A 249 16.53 -17.18 17.69
N ALA A 250 16.01 -16.73 16.55
CA ALA A 250 15.56 -17.61 15.48
C ALA A 250 16.70 -18.45 14.89
N GLN A 251 17.86 -17.83 14.67
CA GLN A 251 19.06 -18.52 14.18
C GLN A 251 19.57 -19.55 15.22
N TYR A 252 19.63 -19.18 16.50
CA TYR A 252 19.98 -20.10 17.57
C TYR A 252 19.01 -21.30 17.64
N GLY A 253 17.70 -21.02 17.53
CA GLY A 253 16.68 -22.08 17.48
C GLY A 253 16.88 -23.04 16.30
N LYS A 254 17.25 -22.51 15.14
CA LYS A 254 17.50 -23.31 13.94
C LYS A 254 18.82 -24.11 14.02
N ASP A 255 19.91 -23.48 14.39
CA ASP A 255 21.25 -24.07 14.28
C ASP A 255 21.62 -24.96 15.48
N VAL A 256 21.17 -24.58 16.68
CA VAL A 256 21.50 -25.33 17.90
C VAL A 256 20.36 -26.28 18.27
N LEU A 257 19.14 -25.75 18.53
CA LEU A 257 18.03 -26.60 18.96
C LEU A 257 17.57 -27.56 17.87
N GLY A 258 17.61 -27.13 16.59
CA GLY A 258 17.30 -27.98 15.44
C GLY A 258 18.31 -29.11 15.28
N ALA A 259 19.63 -28.83 15.48
CA ALA A 259 20.66 -29.84 15.42
C ALA A 259 20.53 -30.87 16.56
N VAL A 260 20.28 -30.41 17.80
CA VAL A 260 20.05 -31.29 18.96
C VAL A 260 18.80 -32.16 18.73
N ARG A 261 17.70 -31.61 18.28
CA ARG A 261 16.47 -32.37 17.94
C ARG A 261 16.74 -33.44 16.90
N LEU A 262 17.50 -33.10 15.86
CA LEU A 262 17.83 -34.04 14.80
C LEU A 262 18.73 -35.17 15.30
N GLN A 263 19.67 -34.88 16.21
CA GLN A 263 20.53 -35.85 16.82
C GLN A 263 19.75 -36.83 17.70
N GLU A 264 18.86 -36.32 18.56
CA GLU A 264 18.00 -37.16 19.40
C GLU A 264 17.02 -38.01 18.55
N ALA A 265 16.41 -37.41 17.49
CA ALA A 265 15.57 -38.17 16.58
C ALA A 265 16.31 -39.33 15.91
N ARG A 266 17.56 -39.14 15.48
CA ARG A 266 18.39 -40.20 14.90
C ARG A 266 18.74 -41.27 15.94
N LYS A 267 18.96 -40.90 17.18
CA LYS A 267 19.21 -41.82 18.27
C LYS A 267 18.00 -42.72 18.52
N HIS A 268 16.80 -42.14 18.70
CA HIS A 268 15.55 -42.87 18.88
C HIS A 268 15.23 -43.81 17.68
N GLN A 269 15.47 -43.34 16.46
CA GLN A 269 15.33 -44.20 15.27
C GLN A 269 16.29 -45.37 15.25
N SER A 270 17.54 -45.15 15.67
CA SER A 270 18.54 -46.21 15.77
C SER A 270 18.18 -47.25 16.84
N GLU A 271 17.71 -46.79 18.01
CA GLU A 271 17.25 -47.64 19.11
C GLU A 271 16.00 -48.44 18.70
N ALA A 272 15.02 -47.82 18.10
CA ALA A 272 13.82 -48.50 17.57
C ALA A 272 14.17 -49.56 16.52
N LYS A 273 15.15 -49.28 15.62
CA LYS A 273 15.63 -50.23 14.63
C LYS A 273 16.31 -51.47 15.30
N SER A 274 17.14 -51.22 16.32
CA SER A 274 17.80 -52.28 17.10
C SER A 274 16.79 -53.17 17.84
N ILE A 275 15.71 -52.60 18.38
CA ILE A 275 14.63 -53.32 19.03
C ILE A 275 13.85 -54.19 18.00
N LEU A 276 13.60 -53.65 16.81
CA LEU A 276 12.93 -54.39 15.72
C LEU A 276 13.81 -55.62 15.23
N GLU A 277 15.12 -55.39 15.08
CA GLU A 277 16.05 -56.48 14.70
C GLU A 277 16.07 -57.59 15.77
N LYS A 278 16.06 -57.22 17.05
CA LYS A 278 15.91 -58.18 18.16
C LYS A 278 14.57 -58.91 18.09
N ALA A 279 13.47 -58.21 17.82
CA ALA A 279 12.15 -58.81 17.69
C ALA A 279 12.06 -59.82 16.56
N GLU A 280 12.77 -59.56 15.45
CA GLU A 280 12.81 -60.50 14.32
C GLU A 280 13.54 -61.82 14.58
N SER A 281 14.56 -61.80 15.47
CA SER A 281 15.34 -62.96 15.86
C SER A 281 14.68 -63.88 16.89
N LEU A 282 13.50 -63.52 17.42
CA LEU A 282 12.79 -64.30 18.42
C LEU A 282 11.78 -65.23 17.76
N ASP A 283 11.61 -66.46 18.32
CA ASP A 283 10.60 -67.39 17.86
C ASP A 283 9.25 -67.30 18.59
N ASP A 284 9.23 -66.65 19.79
CA ASP A 284 8.01 -66.44 20.60
C ASP A 284 7.14 -65.34 20.09
N PRO A 285 5.90 -65.62 19.67
CA PRO A 285 4.97 -64.58 19.11
C PRO A 285 4.59 -63.48 20.10
N GLU A 286 4.53 -63.78 21.41
CA GLU A 286 4.11 -62.82 22.42
C GLU A 286 5.22 -61.83 22.72
N GLN A 287 6.46 -62.29 22.91
CA GLN A 287 7.64 -61.47 23.06
C GLN A 287 7.93 -60.60 21.82
N LYS A 288 7.72 -61.16 20.64
CA LYS A 288 7.85 -60.43 19.37
C LYS A 288 6.86 -59.26 19.28
N ARG A 289 5.63 -59.46 19.77
CA ARG A 289 4.61 -58.42 19.79
C ARG A 289 4.96 -57.27 20.77
N LEU A 290 5.47 -57.62 21.96
CA LEU A 290 5.90 -56.65 22.96
C LEU A 290 7.04 -55.77 22.48
N LEU A 291 8.11 -56.36 21.91
CA LEU A 291 9.22 -55.59 21.37
C LEU A 291 8.83 -54.71 20.17
N LYS A 292 7.91 -55.17 19.33
CA LYS A 292 7.37 -54.29 18.26
C LYS A 292 6.58 -53.10 18.79
N ALA A 293 5.85 -53.25 19.89
CA ALA A 293 5.18 -52.17 20.57
C ALA A 293 6.18 -51.15 21.19
N GLU A 294 7.24 -51.66 21.83
CA GLU A 294 8.30 -50.85 22.38
C GLU A 294 9.06 -50.05 21.30
N ALA A 295 9.39 -50.68 20.17
CA ALA A 295 10.03 -49.99 19.05
C ALA A 295 9.14 -48.89 18.47
N LYS A 296 7.82 -49.09 18.49
CA LYS A 296 6.85 -48.09 18.03
C LYS A 296 6.77 -46.90 19.01
N GLU A 297 6.77 -47.15 20.32
CA GLU A 297 6.86 -46.11 21.36
C GLU A 297 8.15 -45.29 21.21
N GLU A 298 9.28 -45.97 21.09
CA GLU A 298 10.60 -45.33 20.89
C GLU A 298 10.61 -44.44 19.63
N SER A 299 10.09 -44.95 18.52
CA SER A 299 9.96 -44.17 17.28
C SER A 299 9.01 -42.96 17.41
N SER A 300 8.01 -43.00 18.30
CA SER A 300 7.06 -41.91 18.55
C SER A 300 7.55 -40.89 19.58
N ALA A 301 8.60 -41.19 20.34
CA ALA A 301 9.22 -40.28 21.31
C ALA A 301 10.03 -39.14 20.67
N ILE A 302 10.05 -39.04 19.33
CA ILE A 302 10.73 -37.96 18.61
C ILE A 302 10.06 -36.62 18.95
N PRO A 303 10.79 -35.66 19.54
CA PRO A 303 10.23 -34.34 19.84
C PRO A 303 9.78 -33.60 18.57
N ASN A 304 8.54 -33.14 18.54
CA ASN A 304 7.99 -32.28 17.47
C ASN A 304 8.72 -30.94 17.37
#